data_ab899fa22f7fd811740832fa69798a6e
#
_entry.id   ab899fa22f7fd811740832fa69798a6e
#
_cell.length_a   1.000
_cell.length_b   1.000
_cell.length_c   1.000
_cell.angle_alpha   90.00
_cell.angle_beta   90.00
_cell.angle_gamma   90.00
#
_symmetry.space_group_name_H-M   'P 1'
#
loop_
_entity.id
_entity.type
_entity.pdbx_description
1 polymer ?
#
loop_
_entity_poly.entity_id
_entity_poly.type
_entity_poly.pdbx_seq_one_letter_code
_entity_poly.pdbx_strand_id
1 'polypeptide(L)'
;MSEPLNDAPYGALFHHINADGSFPSHARCRLVSLTPEGVAVGELDVLPEVLNIWGIVHGGALATLADTIAGSGVAAATGYGCVTVNYNINFLRPAAGTKITCTARPVKLGKHLCVMRAELTNEQNELVADSELTFSLLAPLEGGEI
;
A
#
# COMPACT_ATOMS: atom_id res chain seq x y z
N MET A 1 -0.31 17.65 10.49
CA MET A 1 -0.63 16.52 9.59
C MET A 1 -1.60 17.01 8.53
N SER A 2 -1.30 16.74 7.27
CA SER A 2 -2.14 17.20 6.17
C SER A 2 -3.44 16.43 6.09
N GLU A 3 -4.49 17.06 5.55
CA GLU A 3 -5.76 16.41 5.29
C GLU A 3 -5.57 15.26 4.27
N PRO A 4 -6.33 14.18 4.40
CA PRO A 4 -6.29 13.11 3.41
C PRO A 4 -6.69 13.61 2.03
N LEU A 5 -6.03 13.08 1.00
CA LEU A 5 -6.27 13.48 -0.38
C LEU A 5 -7.43 12.66 -0.96
N ASN A 6 -8.51 13.34 -1.32
CA ASN A 6 -9.69 12.71 -1.91
C ASN A 6 -10.03 13.28 -3.28
N ASP A 7 -9.35 14.34 -3.70
CA ASP A 7 -9.60 15.02 -4.96
C ASP A 7 -8.74 14.46 -6.09
N ALA A 8 -9.10 14.74 -7.33
CA ALA A 8 -8.31 14.32 -8.49
C ALA A 8 -6.91 14.94 -8.45
N PRO A 9 -5.83 14.20 -8.82
CA PRO A 9 -5.87 12.84 -9.33
C PRO A 9 -6.01 11.75 -8.27
N TYR A 10 -5.99 12.11 -6.99
CA TYR A 10 -5.94 11.15 -5.88
C TYR A 10 -7.25 10.38 -5.73
N GLY A 11 -8.38 11.01 -6.02
CA GLY A 11 -9.67 10.32 -6.05
C GLY A 11 -9.68 9.15 -7.02
N ALA A 12 -8.99 9.28 -8.15
CA ALA A 12 -8.86 8.21 -9.11
C ALA A 12 -8.04 7.03 -8.57
N LEU A 13 -6.97 7.31 -7.79
CA LEU A 13 -6.21 6.25 -7.12
C LEU A 13 -7.11 5.42 -6.20
N PHE A 14 -7.89 6.07 -5.36
CA PHE A 14 -8.83 5.37 -4.48
C PHE A 14 -9.81 4.54 -5.28
N HIS A 15 -10.37 5.13 -6.34
CA HIS A 15 -11.36 4.45 -7.17
C HIS A 15 -10.78 3.20 -7.83
N HIS A 16 -9.62 3.31 -8.46
CA HIS A 16 -9.01 2.18 -9.18
C HIS A 16 -8.50 1.09 -8.24
N ILE A 17 -7.85 1.47 -7.15
CA ILE A 17 -7.28 0.50 -6.21
C ILE A 17 -8.39 -0.25 -5.49
N ASN A 18 -9.44 0.46 -5.07
CA ASN A 18 -10.53 -0.12 -4.28
C ASN A 18 -11.65 -0.71 -5.12
N ALA A 19 -11.57 -0.64 -6.45
CA ALA A 19 -12.60 -1.17 -7.33
C ALA A 19 -12.69 -2.70 -7.24
N ASP A 20 -13.90 -3.22 -7.29
CA ASP A 20 -14.12 -4.66 -7.41
C ASP A 20 -13.42 -5.18 -8.67
N GLY A 21 -12.69 -6.30 -8.51
CA GLY A 21 -11.95 -6.88 -9.63
C GLY A 21 -10.55 -6.33 -9.82
N SER A 22 -10.14 -5.29 -9.09
CA SER A 22 -8.73 -4.88 -9.08
C SER A 22 -7.89 -5.96 -8.40
N PHE A 23 -6.59 -6.02 -8.72
CA PHE A 23 -5.74 -7.05 -8.10
C PHE A 23 -5.72 -6.92 -6.58
N PRO A 24 -5.52 -5.71 -6.01
CA PRO A 24 -5.56 -5.58 -4.54
C PRO A 24 -6.89 -6.03 -3.92
N SER A 25 -8.01 -5.82 -4.61
CA SER A 25 -9.32 -6.24 -4.10
C SER A 25 -9.43 -7.75 -3.96
N HIS A 26 -8.78 -8.51 -4.85
CA HIS A 26 -8.74 -9.98 -4.75
C HIS A 26 -7.97 -10.44 -3.50
N ALA A 27 -6.99 -9.68 -3.07
CA ALA A 27 -6.25 -9.93 -1.83
C ALA A 27 -6.89 -9.23 -0.63
N ARG A 28 -8.12 -8.72 -0.77
CA ARG A 28 -8.90 -8.02 0.26
C ARG A 28 -8.18 -6.79 0.82
N CYS A 29 -7.38 -6.14 -0.02
CA CYS A 29 -6.67 -4.91 0.32
C CYS A 29 -7.44 -3.70 -0.19
N ARG A 30 -7.39 -2.62 0.58
CA ARG A 30 -7.94 -1.34 0.17
C ARG A 30 -7.08 -0.19 0.65
N LEU A 31 -7.07 0.88 -0.12
CA LEU A 31 -6.45 2.13 0.25
C LEU A 31 -7.43 2.92 1.13
N VAL A 32 -6.95 3.40 2.27
CA VAL A 32 -7.78 4.10 3.26
C VAL A 32 -7.50 5.59 3.25
N SER A 33 -6.23 6.01 3.26
CA SER A 33 -5.88 7.43 3.26
C SER A 33 -4.54 7.70 2.61
N LEU A 34 -4.40 8.92 2.09
CA LEU A 34 -3.17 9.45 1.51
C LEU A 34 -2.96 10.87 2.00
N THR A 35 -1.71 11.27 2.17
CA THR A 35 -1.36 12.66 2.42
C THR A 35 -0.49 13.21 1.28
N PRO A 36 -0.43 14.54 1.11
CA PRO A 36 0.46 15.15 0.10
C PRO A 36 1.93 14.82 0.28
N GLU A 37 2.34 14.48 1.50
CA GLU A 37 3.72 14.10 1.81
C GLU A 37 4.03 12.65 1.43
N GLY A 38 3.02 11.85 1.08
CA GLY A 38 3.19 10.48 0.65
C GLY A 38 3.02 9.46 1.77
N VAL A 39 2.41 9.83 2.89
CA VAL A 39 2.02 8.85 3.91
C VAL A 39 0.73 8.20 3.47
N ALA A 40 0.77 6.88 3.32
CA ALA A 40 -0.35 6.10 2.83
C ALA A 40 -0.76 5.07 3.87
N VAL A 41 -2.06 4.91 4.06
CA VAL A 41 -2.61 3.90 4.95
C VAL A 41 -3.56 3.02 4.15
N GLY A 42 -3.41 1.71 4.33
CA GLY A 42 -4.30 0.73 3.74
C GLY A 42 -4.62 -0.38 4.71
N GLU A 43 -5.59 -1.19 4.35
CA GLU A 43 -6.07 -2.28 5.20
C GLU A 43 -6.29 -3.53 4.38
N LEU A 44 -6.12 -4.67 5.02
CA LEU A 44 -6.44 -5.99 4.48
C LEU A 44 -7.44 -6.66 5.42
N ASP A 45 -8.56 -7.10 4.87
CA ASP A 45 -9.55 -7.86 5.62
C ASP A 45 -9.14 -9.32 5.67
N VAL A 46 -9.05 -9.87 6.88
CA VAL A 46 -8.64 -11.25 7.10
C VAL A 46 -9.83 -12.17 6.85
N LEU A 47 -9.93 -12.68 5.64
CA LEU A 47 -10.98 -13.57 5.18
C LEU A 47 -10.37 -14.88 4.69
N PRO A 48 -11.15 -15.97 4.56
CA PRO A 48 -10.61 -17.29 4.18
C PRO A 48 -9.75 -17.27 2.92
N GLU A 49 -10.08 -16.45 1.93
CA GLU A 49 -9.37 -16.42 0.64
C GLU A 49 -7.96 -15.83 0.71
N VAL A 50 -7.60 -15.16 1.80
CA VAL A 50 -6.23 -14.61 1.98
C VAL A 50 -5.40 -15.42 2.99
N LEU A 51 -5.92 -16.55 3.46
CA LEU A 51 -5.21 -17.37 4.42
C LEU A 51 -4.33 -18.41 3.72
N ASN A 52 -3.23 -18.76 4.36
CA ASN A 52 -2.40 -19.88 3.93
C ASN A 52 -2.92 -21.19 4.56
N ILE A 53 -2.22 -22.28 4.30
CA ILE A 53 -2.60 -23.62 4.82
C ILE A 53 -2.54 -23.71 6.36
N TRP A 54 -1.89 -22.74 7.01
CA TRP A 54 -1.76 -22.70 8.48
C TRP A 54 -2.86 -21.84 9.12
N GLY A 55 -3.77 -21.27 8.32
CA GLY A 55 -4.87 -20.46 8.82
C GLY A 55 -4.51 -19.04 9.23
N ILE A 56 -3.36 -18.54 8.79
CA ILE A 56 -2.93 -17.15 8.99
C ILE A 56 -2.81 -16.47 7.63
N VAL A 57 -2.73 -15.14 7.61
CA VAL A 57 -2.68 -14.38 6.36
C VAL A 57 -1.47 -14.80 5.54
N HIS A 58 -1.71 -15.13 4.28
CA HIS A 58 -0.67 -15.54 3.35
C HIS A 58 0.32 -14.39 3.13
N GLY A 59 1.63 -14.72 3.14
CA GLY A 59 2.66 -13.72 2.92
C GLY A 59 2.50 -12.95 1.62
N GLY A 60 2.00 -13.61 0.56
CA GLY A 60 1.69 -12.96 -0.70
C GLY A 60 0.62 -11.88 -0.58
N ALA A 61 -0.37 -12.07 0.27
CA ALA A 61 -1.40 -11.06 0.53
C ALA A 61 -0.81 -9.87 1.29
N LEU A 62 0.04 -10.12 2.28
CA LEU A 62 0.75 -9.05 3.00
C LEU A 62 1.67 -8.27 2.07
N ALA A 63 2.37 -8.95 1.18
CA ALA A 63 3.24 -8.32 0.19
C ALA A 63 2.44 -7.44 -0.78
N THR A 64 1.26 -7.90 -1.20
CA THR A 64 0.35 -7.11 -2.05
C THR A 64 -0.10 -5.84 -1.34
N LEU A 65 -0.45 -5.94 -0.06
CA LEU A 65 -0.83 -4.78 0.75
C LEU A 65 0.31 -3.76 0.81
N ALA A 66 1.52 -4.21 1.16
CA ALA A 66 2.68 -3.33 1.26
C ALA A 66 2.97 -2.61 -0.06
N ASP A 67 2.99 -3.35 -1.16
CA ASP A 67 3.31 -2.83 -2.49
C ASP A 67 2.27 -1.82 -2.98
N THR A 68 1.01 -2.18 -2.84
CA THR A 68 -0.10 -1.32 -3.29
C THR A 68 -0.13 -0.01 -2.53
N ILE A 69 0.01 -0.07 -1.21
CA ILE A 69 -0.13 1.12 -0.37
C ILE A 69 1.11 2.02 -0.51
N ALA A 70 2.31 1.43 -0.52
CA ALA A 70 3.54 2.21 -0.71
C ALA A 70 3.55 2.92 -2.07
N GLY A 71 3.16 2.23 -3.15
CA GLY A 71 3.07 2.83 -4.48
C GLY A 71 2.07 3.98 -4.54
N SER A 72 0.98 3.87 -3.81
CA SER A 72 -0.02 4.94 -3.70
C SER A 72 0.59 6.18 -3.03
N GLY A 73 1.41 5.98 -2.00
CA GLY A 73 2.12 7.07 -1.35
C GLY A 73 3.09 7.79 -2.27
N VAL A 74 3.82 7.05 -3.10
CA VAL A 74 4.71 7.63 -4.11
C VAL A 74 3.90 8.48 -5.08
N ALA A 75 2.80 7.97 -5.59
CA ALA A 75 1.95 8.71 -6.53
C ALA A 75 1.42 10.01 -5.90
N ALA A 76 0.98 9.95 -4.64
CA ALA A 76 0.48 11.14 -3.94
C ALA A 76 1.56 12.19 -3.75
N ALA A 77 2.77 11.78 -3.35
CA ALA A 77 3.85 12.71 -3.04
C ALA A 77 4.50 13.31 -4.28
N THR A 78 4.58 12.56 -5.37
CA THR A 78 5.30 12.98 -6.57
C THR A 78 4.40 13.51 -7.67
N GLY A 79 3.13 13.10 -7.69
CA GLY A 79 2.23 13.38 -8.80
C GLY A 79 2.51 12.54 -10.04
N TYR A 80 3.29 11.47 -9.91
CA TYR A 80 3.65 10.58 -11.02
C TYR A 80 3.12 9.18 -10.77
N GLY A 81 2.76 8.50 -11.86
CA GLY A 81 2.62 7.06 -11.82
C GLY A 81 3.97 6.41 -11.56
N CYS A 82 3.95 5.22 -10.98
CA CYS A 82 5.19 4.51 -10.64
C CYS A 82 5.05 3.01 -10.82
N VAL A 83 6.17 2.34 -10.94
CA VAL A 83 6.23 0.87 -10.96
C VAL A 83 7.24 0.39 -9.93
N THR A 84 6.97 -0.75 -9.36
CA THR A 84 7.86 -1.38 -8.37
C THR A 84 9.12 -1.90 -9.07
N VAL A 85 10.28 -1.46 -8.60
CA VAL A 85 11.58 -1.95 -9.07
C VAL A 85 11.98 -3.19 -8.28
N ASN A 86 11.96 -3.08 -6.98
CA ASN A 86 12.14 -4.21 -6.08
C ASN A 86 11.57 -3.88 -4.71
N TYR A 87 11.36 -4.90 -3.92
CA TYR A 87 11.14 -4.75 -2.48
C TYR A 87 11.52 -6.02 -1.76
N ASN A 88 11.89 -5.85 -0.51
CA ASN A 88 12.02 -6.96 0.42
C ASN A 88 10.96 -6.81 1.50
N ILE A 89 10.59 -7.91 2.10
CA ILE A 89 9.62 -7.91 3.19
C ILE A 89 10.06 -8.95 4.22
N ASN A 90 9.99 -8.56 5.49
CA ASN A 90 10.26 -9.44 6.60
C ASN A 90 8.94 -9.74 7.31
N PHE A 91 8.61 -11.01 7.41
CA PHE A 91 7.41 -11.47 8.12
C PHE A 91 7.84 -11.79 9.55
N LEU A 92 7.45 -10.95 10.48
CA LEU A 92 8.01 -10.93 11.82
C LEU A 92 7.17 -11.71 12.83
N ARG A 93 5.87 -11.86 12.56
CA ARG A 93 4.96 -12.66 13.37
C ARG A 93 3.75 -13.08 12.54
N PRO A 94 3.06 -14.17 12.94
CA PRO A 94 1.85 -14.59 12.23
C PRO A 94 0.80 -13.47 12.20
N ALA A 95 0.26 -13.20 11.02
CA ALA A 95 -0.77 -12.19 10.84
C ALA A 95 -2.15 -12.87 10.91
N ALA A 96 -2.93 -12.49 11.89
CA ALA A 96 -4.24 -13.07 12.17
C ALA A 96 -5.19 -11.99 12.70
N GLY A 97 -6.39 -12.39 13.09
CA GLY A 97 -7.42 -11.48 13.56
C GLY A 97 -8.42 -11.17 12.45
N THR A 98 -8.93 -9.95 12.40
CA THR A 98 -9.91 -9.54 11.39
C THR A 98 -9.36 -8.54 10.40
N LYS A 99 -8.28 -7.85 10.74
CA LYS A 99 -7.74 -6.78 9.89
C LYS A 99 -6.25 -6.59 10.12
N ILE A 100 -5.53 -6.35 9.03
CA ILE A 100 -4.13 -5.92 9.04
C ILE A 100 -4.07 -4.52 8.45
N THR A 101 -3.33 -3.63 9.08
CA THR A 101 -3.16 -2.23 8.63
C THR A 101 -1.75 -2.04 8.13
N CYS A 102 -1.61 -1.38 6.97
CA CYS A 102 -0.33 -0.97 6.42
C CYS A 102 -0.21 0.54 6.50
N THR A 103 0.90 1.02 7.05
CA THR A 103 1.27 2.43 6.99
C THR A 103 2.59 2.54 6.23
N ALA A 104 2.56 3.24 5.11
CA ALA A 104 3.74 3.44 4.28
C ALA A 104 4.19 4.90 4.35
N ARG A 105 5.51 5.11 4.45
CA ARG A 105 6.12 6.43 4.56
C ARG A 105 7.31 6.56 3.62
N PRO A 106 7.55 7.74 3.03
CA PRO A 106 8.75 7.96 2.22
C PRO A 106 10.02 7.85 3.06
N VAL A 107 11.00 7.14 2.52
CA VAL A 107 12.38 7.20 2.98
C VAL A 107 13.13 8.22 2.14
N LYS A 108 12.92 8.17 0.81
CA LYS A 108 13.51 9.12 -0.12
C LYS A 108 12.60 9.25 -1.35
N LEU A 109 12.28 10.49 -1.70
CA LEU A 109 11.55 10.82 -2.91
C LEU A 109 12.55 11.42 -3.90
N GLY A 110 13.08 10.59 -4.79
CA GLY A 110 14.05 11.01 -5.78
C GLY A 110 13.39 11.45 -7.09
N LYS A 111 14.21 11.92 -8.01
CA LYS A 111 13.77 12.40 -9.32
C LYS A 111 13.28 11.27 -10.24
N HIS A 112 13.87 10.08 -10.09
CA HIS A 112 13.58 8.92 -10.91
C HIS A 112 13.19 7.70 -10.07
N LEU A 113 13.79 7.57 -8.89
CA LEU A 113 13.56 6.46 -7.97
C LEU A 113 13.10 7.00 -6.62
N CYS A 114 12.13 6.32 -6.03
CA CYS A 114 11.62 6.61 -4.71
C CYS A 114 11.74 5.37 -3.84
N VAL A 115 12.07 5.57 -2.58
CA VAL A 115 12.15 4.49 -1.60
C VAL A 115 11.12 4.75 -0.51
N MET A 116 10.32 3.74 -0.24
CA MET A 116 9.26 3.78 0.77
C MET A 116 9.54 2.72 1.84
N ARG A 117 9.04 2.96 3.02
CA ARG A 117 8.98 1.94 4.08
C ARG A 117 7.53 1.69 4.46
N ALA A 118 7.17 0.42 4.51
CA ALA A 118 5.84 -0.01 4.90
C ALA A 118 5.93 -0.85 6.16
N GLU A 119 5.08 -0.54 7.13
CA GLU A 119 4.92 -1.30 8.36
C GLU A 119 3.49 -1.84 8.41
N LEU A 120 3.37 -3.15 8.62
CA LEU A 120 2.10 -3.84 8.69
C LEU A 120 1.85 -4.27 10.13
N THR A 121 0.71 -3.88 10.67
CA THR A 121 0.35 -4.13 12.07
C THR A 121 -0.99 -4.85 12.18
N ASN A 122 -1.16 -5.62 13.25
CA ASN A 122 -2.43 -6.25 13.58
C ASN A 122 -3.30 -5.32 14.44
N GLU A 123 -4.44 -5.81 14.88
CA GLU A 123 -5.39 -5.03 15.68
C GLU A 123 -4.89 -4.67 17.09
N GLN A 124 -3.87 -5.39 17.58
CA GLN A 124 -3.21 -5.07 18.83
C GLN A 124 -2.02 -4.11 18.62
N ASN A 125 -1.89 -3.58 17.40
CA ASN A 125 -0.81 -2.66 17.01
C ASN A 125 0.59 -3.31 17.10
N GLU A 126 0.64 -4.63 16.94
CA GLU A 126 1.90 -5.36 16.87
C GLU A 126 2.40 -5.41 15.43
N LEU A 127 3.71 -5.24 15.23
CA LEU A 127 4.32 -5.28 13.90
C LEU A 127 4.36 -6.73 13.41
N VAL A 128 3.60 -7.03 12.36
CA VAL A 128 3.55 -8.37 11.75
C VAL A 128 4.50 -8.50 10.56
N ALA A 129 4.78 -7.40 9.88
CA ALA A 129 5.72 -7.37 8.76
C ALA A 129 6.26 -5.98 8.55
N ASP A 130 7.46 -5.87 8.00
CA ASP A 130 7.99 -4.61 7.50
C ASP A 130 8.63 -4.81 6.13
N SER A 131 8.67 -3.74 5.35
CA SER A 131 9.11 -3.80 3.96
C SER A 131 9.77 -2.49 3.58
N GLU A 132 10.83 -2.57 2.79
CA GLU A 132 11.39 -1.42 2.09
C GLU A 132 11.20 -1.65 0.60
N LEU A 133 10.64 -0.64 -0.09
CA LEU A 133 10.21 -0.76 -1.47
C LEU A 133 10.81 0.36 -2.30
N THR A 134 11.28 0.01 -3.50
CA THR A 134 11.82 0.97 -4.45
C THR A 134 10.91 1.04 -5.68
N PHE A 135 10.57 2.26 -6.07
CA PHE A 135 9.71 2.54 -7.21
C PHE A 135 10.42 3.41 -8.23
N SER A 136 10.18 3.15 -9.51
CA SER A 136 10.61 4.01 -10.61
C SER A 136 9.43 4.86 -11.07
N LEU A 137 9.66 6.15 -11.24
CA LEU A 137 8.62 7.06 -11.73
C LEU A 137 8.40 6.87 -13.22
N LEU A 138 7.14 6.95 -13.64
CA LEU A 138 6.73 6.81 -15.05
C LEU A 138 6.39 8.17 -15.64
N ALA A 139 5.11 8.51 -15.65
CA ALA A 139 4.60 9.72 -16.26
C ALA A 139 3.76 10.49 -15.25
N PRO A 140 3.62 11.82 -15.42
CA PRO A 140 2.75 12.60 -14.54
C PRO A 140 1.32 12.09 -14.55
N LEU A 141 0.69 12.13 -13.39
CA LEU A 141 -0.75 11.90 -13.27
C LEU A 141 -1.45 13.20 -13.64
N GLU A 142 -2.37 13.15 -14.60
CA GLU A 142 -3.07 14.32 -15.08
C GLU A 142 -4.57 14.14 -15.02
N GLY A 143 -5.26 15.13 -14.44
CA GLY A 143 -6.72 15.23 -14.53
C GLY A 143 -7.51 14.02 -14.01
N GLY A 144 -6.93 13.21 -13.16
CA GLY A 144 -7.57 12.00 -12.66
C GLY A 144 -7.36 10.77 -13.53
N GLU A 145 -6.53 10.85 -14.57
CA GLU A 145 -6.16 9.70 -15.39
C GLU A 145 -5.07 8.87 -14.69
N ILE A 146 -5.28 7.57 -14.70
CA ILE A 146 -4.33 6.59 -14.17
C ILE A 146 -4.10 5.51 -15.20
#